data_4b063572a84c08f04940495fabf048d0
#
_entry.id   4b063572a84c08f04940495fabf048d0
#
_cell.length_a   1.000
_cell.length_b   1.000
_cell.length_c   1.000
_cell.angle_alpha   90.00
_cell.angle_beta   90.00
_cell.angle_gamma   90.00
#
_symmetry.space_group_name_H-M   'P 1'
#
loop_
_entity.id
_entity.type
_entity.pdbx_description
1 polymer ?
#
loop_
_entity_poly.entity_id
_entity_poly.type
_entity_poly.pdbx_seq_one_letter_code
_entity_poly.pdbx_strand_id
1 'polypeptide(L)'
;MSESKNRALFLDRDGVINIDSGYIWRPEDFLFNDGVFDACRAAREMGYLLVVVTNQAGIGRGLYSEQDFHALTDWMLAQFRAEEIEIERVYFSPTHPEEGIGIYRRESPDRKPGPGMLLKARDAFNIDMSRSVIVGDRETDIQAGINGGVATRILVEGEEDDPASSQADVVVGSLAEAVAWLSERENA
;
A
#
# COMPACT_ATOMS: atom_id res chain seq x y z
N MET A 1 1.57 22.76 23.23
CA MET A 1 2.35 22.67 21.98
C MET A 1 1.70 21.59 21.15
N SER A 2 1.17 21.92 19.98
CA SER A 2 0.59 20.92 19.07
C SER A 2 1.73 20.03 18.58
N GLU A 3 1.67 18.73 18.87
CA GLU A 3 2.61 17.78 18.28
C GLU A 3 2.52 17.89 16.75
N SER A 4 3.65 18.00 16.09
CA SER A 4 3.69 18.01 14.63
C SER A 4 3.15 16.68 14.11
N LYS A 5 2.15 16.73 13.22
CA LYS A 5 1.62 15.53 12.61
C LYS A 5 2.64 14.95 11.63
N ASN A 6 2.71 13.63 11.61
CA ASN A 6 3.51 12.88 10.63
C ASN A 6 2.88 12.93 9.25
N ARG A 7 3.65 12.65 8.21
CA ARG A 7 3.15 12.37 6.86
C ARG A 7 3.50 10.93 6.49
N ALA A 8 2.65 10.27 5.73
CA ALA A 8 2.85 8.88 5.35
C ALA A 8 2.85 8.69 3.84
N LEU A 9 3.65 7.73 3.41
CA LEU A 9 3.54 7.08 2.12
C LEU A 9 2.85 5.74 2.32
N PHE A 10 1.59 5.67 1.92
CA PHE A 10 0.80 4.44 1.91
C PHE A 10 1.12 3.66 0.66
N LEU A 11 1.44 2.39 0.81
CA LEU A 11 1.86 1.50 -0.28
C LEU A 11 0.92 0.30 -0.36
N ASP A 12 0.39 0.01 -1.55
CA ASP A 12 -0.09 -1.34 -1.79
C ASP A 12 1.08 -2.33 -1.79
N ARG A 13 0.81 -3.60 -1.60
CA ARG A 13 1.82 -4.65 -1.63
C ARG A 13 1.98 -5.19 -3.04
N ASP A 14 1.00 -5.93 -3.51
CA ASP A 14 1.04 -6.60 -4.81
C ASP A 14 0.93 -5.56 -5.94
N GLY A 15 1.82 -5.62 -6.91
CA GLY A 15 1.94 -4.65 -8.01
C GLY A 15 2.77 -3.41 -7.69
N VAL A 16 2.98 -3.07 -6.41
CA VAL A 16 3.78 -1.91 -5.98
C VAL A 16 5.10 -2.34 -5.33
N ILE A 17 5.05 -3.09 -4.23
CA ILE A 17 6.24 -3.59 -3.53
C ILE A 17 6.80 -4.81 -4.26
N ASN A 18 5.94 -5.72 -4.68
CA ASN A 18 6.30 -6.94 -5.38
C ASN A 18 5.55 -7.08 -6.70
N ILE A 19 6.11 -7.88 -7.59
CA ILE A 19 5.43 -8.28 -8.82
C ILE A 19 4.15 -9.03 -8.45
N ASP A 20 3.00 -8.60 -8.97
CA ASP A 20 1.74 -9.32 -8.80
C ASP A 20 1.64 -10.46 -9.81
N SER A 21 1.82 -11.69 -9.34
CA SER A 21 1.59 -12.92 -10.12
C SER A 21 0.36 -13.68 -9.63
N GLY A 22 -0.50 -13.03 -8.85
CA GLY A 22 -1.74 -13.57 -8.29
C GLY A 22 -1.53 -14.39 -7.00
N TYR A 23 -2.23 -14.02 -5.95
CA TYR A 23 -2.31 -14.74 -4.66
C TYR A 23 -0.98 -15.19 -4.07
N ILE A 24 -0.02 -14.27 -3.96
CA ILE A 24 1.32 -14.54 -3.41
C ILE A 24 1.23 -14.66 -1.89
N TRP A 25 1.63 -15.82 -1.36
CA TRP A 25 1.61 -16.12 0.07
C TRP A 25 2.86 -16.86 0.58
N ARG A 26 3.83 -17.17 -0.31
CA ARG A 26 5.09 -17.82 0.03
C ARG A 26 6.27 -16.93 -0.29
N PRO A 27 7.34 -16.93 0.52
CA PRO A 27 8.57 -16.18 0.22
C PRO A 27 9.21 -16.52 -1.13
N GLU A 28 9.18 -17.79 -1.54
CA GLU A 28 9.75 -18.25 -2.81
C GLU A 28 9.05 -17.68 -4.05
N ASP A 29 7.80 -17.27 -3.90
CA ASP A 29 6.98 -16.69 -4.98
C ASP A 29 7.02 -15.14 -4.95
N PHE A 30 7.61 -14.55 -3.90
CA PHE A 30 7.62 -13.10 -3.67
C PHE A 30 8.85 -12.46 -4.32
N LEU A 31 8.62 -11.78 -5.43
CA LEU A 31 9.65 -11.05 -6.16
C LEU A 31 9.46 -9.55 -5.94
N PHE A 32 10.41 -8.90 -5.29
CA PHE A 32 10.39 -7.44 -5.16
C PHE A 32 10.48 -6.77 -6.52
N ASN A 33 9.74 -5.68 -6.69
CA ASN A 33 9.89 -4.82 -7.86
C ASN A 33 11.26 -4.12 -7.84
N ASP A 34 11.79 -3.86 -9.01
CA ASP A 34 13.08 -3.16 -9.16
C ASP A 34 13.05 -1.78 -8.50
N GLY A 35 14.08 -1.46 -7.74
CA GLY A 35 14.24 -0.16 -7.11
C GLY A 35 13.35 0.10 -5.88
N VAL A 36 12.58 -0.87 -5.40
CA VAL A 36 11.64 -0.68 -4.27
C VAL A 36 12.35 -0.25 -2.99
N PHE A 37 13.51 -0.83 -2.68
CA PHE A 37 14.25 -0.48 -1.46
C PHE A 37 14.82 0.94 -1.55
N ASP A 38 15.40 1.32 -2.67
CA ASP A 38 15.94 2.68 -2.86
C ASP A 38 14.83 3.73 -2.83
N ALA A 39 13.68 3.44 -3.44
CA ALA A 39 12.51 4.31 -3.38
C ALA A 39 12.01 4.48 -1.94
N CYS A 40 11.87 3.40 -1.19
CA CYS A 40 11.44 3.44 0.21
C CYS A 40 12.44 4.21 1.10
N ARG A 41 13.75 4.03 0.87
CA ARG A 41 14.80 4.78 1.59
C ARG A 41 14.69 6.28 1.30
N ALA A 42 14.57 6.66 0.03
CA ALA A 42 14.40 8.04 -0.38
C ALA A 42 13.12 8.67 0.21
N ALA A 43 12.01 7.94 0.24
CA ALA A 43 10.77 8.42 0.86
C ALA A 43 10.95 8.66 2.37
N ARG A 44 11.66 7.79 3.08
CA ARG A 44 11.99 8.01 4.49
C ARG A 44 12.90 9.21 4.71
N GLU A 45 13.90 9.42 3.86
CA GLU A 45 14.78 10.60 3.89
C GLU A 45 13.99 11.90 3.68
N MET A 46 12.94 11.86 2.86
CA MET A 46 11.99 12.96 2.74
C MET A 46 11.08 13.14 3.96
N GLY A 47 11.10 12.21 4.94
CA GLY A 47 10.34 12.28 6.18
C GLY A 47 8.96 11.63 6.12
N TYR A 48 8.71 10.73 5.17
CA TYR A 48 7.49 9.91 5.15
C TYR A 48 7.61 8.70 6.08
N LEU A 49 6.57 8.41 6.84
CA LEU A 49 6.34 7.09 7.43
C LEU A 49 5.87 6.14 6.33
N LEU A 50 6.40 4.92 6.30
CA LEU A 50 5.97 3.91 5.32
C LEU A 50 4.93 3.00 5.95
N VAL A 51 3.76 2.93 5.34
CA VAL A 51 2.64 2.09 5.80
C VAL A 51 2.11 1.27 4.63
N VAL A 52 2.03 -0.04 4.79
CA VAL A 52 1.47 -0.93 3.77
C VAL A 52 -0.02 -1.12 4.02
N VAL A 53 -0.84 -1.02 2.97
CA VAL A 53 -2.30 -1.20 2.99
C VAL A 53 -2.70 -2.09 1.83
N THR A 54 -3.07 -3.35 2.10
CA THR A 54 -3.24 -4.36 1.06
C THR A 54 -4.55 -5.13 1.17
N ASN A 55 -5.25 -5.31 0.04
CA ASN A 55 -6.36 -6.25 -0.05
C ASN A 55 -5.80 -7.66 -0.23
N GLN A 56 -6.22 -8.59 0.63
CA GLN A 56 -5.77 -9.99 0.63
C GLN A 56 -6.97 -10.95 0.57
N ALA A 57 -7.75 -10.79 -0.48
CA ALA A 57 -8.97 -11.58 -0.69
C ALA A 57 -8.71 -13.09 -0.83
N GLY A 58 -7.49 -13.50 -1.14
CA GLY A 58 -7.09 -14.91 -1.17
C GLY A 58 -7.31 -15.62 0.16
N ILE A 59 -7.19 -14.92 1.28
CA ILE A 59 -7.53 -15.44 2.61
C ILE A 59 -9.02 -15.76 2.68
N GLY A 60 -9.85 -14.78 2.34
CA GLY A 60 -11.30 -14.93 2.33
C GLY A 60 -11.81 -16.00 1.38
N ARG A 61 -11.10 -16.24 0.28
CA ARG A 61 -11.37 -17.30 -0.71
C ARG A 61 -10.86 -18.68 -0.28
N GLY A 62 -10.11 -18.77 0.83
CA GLY A 62 -9.56 -20.04 1.32
C GLY A 62 -8.32 -20.54 0.57
N LEU A 63 -7.62 -19.66 -0.17
CA LEU A 63 -6.43 -20.04 -0.94
C LEU A 63 -5.18 -20.10 -0.06
N TYR A 64 -5.13 -19.31 1.00
CA TYR A 64 -4.12 -19.33 2.06
C TYR A 64 -4.72 -18.73 3.33
N SER A 65 -4.10 -18.98 4.47
CA SER A 65 -4.60 -18.54 5.77
C SER A 65 -4.05 -17.16 6.18
N GLU A 66 -4.65 -16.55 7.21
CA GLU A 66 -4.06 -15.37 7.86
C GLU A 66 -2.67 -15.68 8.42
N GLN A 67 -2.45 -16.91 8.92
CA GLN A 67 -1.14 -17.33 9.42
C GLN A 67 -0.09 -17.34 8.30
N ASP A 68 -0.43 -17.81 7.10
CA ASP A 68 0.45 -17.77 5.93
C ASP A 68 0.76 -16.33 5.52
N PHE A 69 -0.27 -15.47 5.53
CA PHE A 69 -0.10 -14.03 5.27
C PHE A 69 0.85 -13.38 6.27
N HIS A 70 0.70 -13.66 7.56
CA HIS A 70 1.58 -13.11 8.59
C HIS A 70 3.00 -13.62 8.45
N ALA A 71 3.20 -14.90 8.16
CA ALA A 71 4.53 -15.47 7.94
C ALA A 71 5.26 -14.80 6.76
N LEU A 72 4.56 -14.60 5.64
CA LEU A 72 5.10 -13.86 4.49
C LEU A 72 5.39 -12.40 4.85
N THR A 73 4.49 -11.76 5.58
CA THR A 73 4.66 -10.36 6.02
C THR A 73 5.89 -10.21 6.91
N ASP A 74 6.10 -11.10 7.86
CA ASP A 74 7.28 -11.08 8.74
C ASP A 74 8.57 -11.27 7.94
N TRP A 75 8.56 -12.15 6.95
CA TRP A 75 9.69 -12.34 6.03
C TRP A 75 9.95 -11.08 5.20
N MET A 76 8.92 -10.49 4.60
CA MET A 76 9.02 -9.25 3.83
C MET A 76 9.60 -8.11 4.68
N LEU A 77 9.08 -7.92 5.89
CA LEU A 77 9.58 -6.91 6.82
C LEU A 77 11.04 -7.16 7.24
N ALA A 78 11.46 -8.42 7.32
CA ALA A 78 12.86 -8.76 7.59
C ALA A 78 13.77 -8.33 6.43
N GLN A 79 13.32 -8.44 5.16
CA GLN A 79 14.08 -7.95 4.01
C GLN A 79 14.24 -6.42 4.07
N PHE A 80 13.17 -5.67 4.35
CA PHE A 80 13.25 -4.22 4.52
C PHE A 80 14.18 -3.82 5.67
N ARG A 81 14.12 -4.50 6.82
CA ARG A 81 15.04 -4.25 7.94
C ARG A 81 16.49 -4.54 7.60
N ALA A 82 16.78 -5.56 6.78
CA ALA A 82 18.13 -5.85 6.31
C ALA A 82 18.72 -4.73 5.42
N GLU A 83 17.83 -3.97 4.77
CA GLU A 83 18.17 -2.76 4.00
C GLU A 83 18.08 -1.47 4.83
N GLU A 84 17.98 -1.59 6.17
CA GLU A 84 17.84 -0.48 7.12
C GLU A 84 16.61 0.39 6.86
N ILE A 85 15.53 -0.19 6.33
CA ILE A 85 14.26 0.47 6.04
C ILE A 85 13.21 -0.02 7.03
N GLU A 86 12.55 0.91 7.72
CA GLU A 86 11.44 0.61 8.62
C GLU A 86 10.11 0.80 7.89
N ILE A 87 9.28 -0.24 7.91
CA ILE A 87 7.85 -0.19 7.58
C ILE A 87 7.10 -0.13 8.91
N GLU A 88 6.38 0.96 9.16
CA GLU A 88 5.72 1.20 10.45
C GLU A 88 4.66 0.15 10.76
N ARG A 89 3.87 -0.23 9.76
CA ARG A 89 2.85 -1.27 9.89
C ARG A 89 2.36 -1.76 8.53
N VAL A 90 1.89 -3.00 8.52
CA VAL A 90 1.14 -3.60 7.42
C VAL A 90 -0.30 -3.80 7.86
N TYR A 91 -1.25 -3.14 7.18
CA TYR A 91 -2.68 -3.35 7.32
C TYR A 91 -3.18 -4.18 6.15
N PHE A 92 -4.11 -5.08 6.40
CA PHE A 92 -4.67 -5.93 5.36
C PHE A 92 -6.18 -6.13 5.53
N SER A 93 -6.86 -6.42 4.43
CA SER A 93 -8.26 -6.84 4.44
C SER A 93 -8.39 -8.24 3.84
N PRO A 94 -8.82 -9.24 4.63
CA PRO A 94 -9.01 -10.61 4.15
C PRO A 94 -10.37 -10.83 3.51
N THR A 95 -11.29 -9.86 3.57
CA THR A 95 -12.69 -10.03 3.19
C THR A 95 -12.94 -9.84 1.70
N HIS A 96 -13.97 -10.51 1.19
CA HIS A 96 -14.55 -10.25 -0.12
C HIS A 96 -16.08 -10.43 -0.03
N PRO A 97 -16.89 -9.45 -0.49
CA PRO A 97 -18.33 -9.47 -0.28
C PRO A 97 -19.03 -10.64 -0.98
N GLU A 98 -18.57 -11.03 -2.15
CA GLU A 98 -19.19 -12.07 -2.98
C GLU A 98 -18.45 -13.40 -2.91
N GLU A 99 -17.11 -13.38 -2.96
CA GLU A 99 -16.26 -14.57 -3.10
C GLU A 99 -15.68 -15.07 -1.77
N GLY A 100 -15.87 -14.32 -0.68
CA GLY A 100 -15.46 -14.73 0.64
C GLY A 100 -16.23 -15.96 1.13
N ILE A 101 -15.57 -16.76 1.99
CA ILE A 101 -16.15 -17.95 2.61
C ILE A 101 -16.36 -17.67 4.10
N GLY A 102 -17.52 -18.07 4.63
CA GLY A 102 -17.82 -17.94 6.06
C GLY A 102 -17.75 -16.49 6.54
N ILE A 103 -16.96 -16.25 7.59
CA ILE A 103 -16.81 -14.93 8.22
C ILE A 103 -16.18 -13.88 7.30
N TYR A 104 -15.49 -14.29 6.24
CA TYR A 104 -14.84 -13.40 5.28
C TYR A 104 -15.78 -12.93 4.16
N ARG A 105 -16.96 -13.54 4.03
CA ARG A 105 -17.96 -13.13 3.04
C ARG A 105 -18.77 -11.95 3.56
N ARG A 106 -18.21 -10.76 3.46
CA ARG A 106 -18.84 -9.53 3.95
C ARG A 106 -18.19 -8.29 3.36
N GLU A 107 -18.94 -7.20 3.35
CA GLU A 107 -18.39 -5.87 3.19
C GLU A 107 -17.50 -5.52 4.40
N SER A 108 -16.46 -4.75 4.14
CA SER A 108 -15.57 -4.27 5.20
C SER A 108 -15.06 -2.87 4.83
N PRO A 109 -15.07 -1.91 5.78
CA PRO A 109 -14.46 -0.61 5.56
C PRO A 109 -12.95 -0.68 5.34
N ASP A 110 -12.30 -1.78 5.74
CA ASP A 110 -10.87 -2.01 5.56
C ASP A 110 -10.53 -2.46 4.14
N ARG A 111 -11.51 -3.02 3.40
CA ARG A 111 -11.28 -3.41 2.01
C ARG A 111 -11.30 -2.17 1.10
N LYS A 112 -10.18 -1.89 0.42
CA LYS A 112 -10.13 -0.84 -0.60
C LYS A 112 -11.19 -1.13 -1.70
N PRO A 113 -11.99 -0.17 -2.12
CA PRO A 113 -11.86 1.28 -1.98
C PRO A 113 -12.28 1.88 -0.62
N GLY A 114 -12.66 1.08 0.37
CA GLY A 114 -12.92 1.58 1.73
C GLY A 114 -11.64 2.14 2.36
N PRO A 115 -11.72 3.24 3.11
CA PRO A 115 -10.56 3.92 3.69
C PRO A 115 -10.13 3.37 5.06
N GLY A 116 -10.72 2.28 5.55
CA GLY A 116 -10.56 1.84 6.94
C GLY A 116 -9.12 1.61 7.35
N MET A 117 -8.30 0.97 6.51
CA MET A 117 -6.88 0.76 6.80
C MET A 117 -6.11 2.09 6.90
N LEU A 118 -6.40 3.05 6.02
CA LEU A 118 -5.78 4.38 6.02
C LEU A 118 -6.14 5.16 7.31
N LEU A 119 -7.41 5.11 7.71
CA LEU A 119 -7.89 5.81 8.91
C LEU A 119 -7.31 5.19 10.19
N LYS A 120 -7.16 3.87 10.25
CA LYS A 120 -6.48 3.18 11.35
C LYS A 120 -5.02 3.62 11.48
N ALA A 121 -4.31 3.71 10.36
CA ALA A 121 -2.93 4.20 10.35
C ALA A 121 -2.84 5.66 10.77
N ARG A 122 -3.76 6.51 10.26
CA ARG A 122 -3.86 7.92 10.65
C ARG A 122 -3.92 8.08 12.17
N ASP A 123 -4.81 7.32 12.80
CA ASP A 123 -5.06 7.43 14.24
C ASP A 123 -3.90 6.83 15.06
N ALA A 124 -3.31 5.72 14.59
CA ALA A 124 -2.20 5.04 15.28
C ALA A 124 -0.89 5.84 15.25
N PHE A 125 -0.62 6.57 14.17
CA PHE A 125 0.65 7.26 13.94
C PHE A 125 0.53 8.79 13.85
N ASN A 126 -0.61 9.35 14.23
CA ASN A 126 -0.88 10.80 14.17
C ASN A 126 -0.55 11.40 12.78
N ILE A 127 -1.10 10.78 11.72
CA ILE A 127 -0.79 11.14 10.34
C ILE A 127 -1.68 12.30 9.87
N ASP A 128 -1.07 13.25 9.17
CA ASP A 128 -1.75 14.28 8.40
C ASP A 128 -2.02 13.76 6.99
N MET A 129 -3.26 13.38 6.71
CA MET A 129 -3.67 12.85 5.42
C MET A 129 -3.51 13.89 4.29
N SER A 130 -3.65 15.19 4.61
CA SER A 130 -3.49 16.28 3.64
C SER A 130 -2.04 16.50 3.19
N ARG A 131 -1.08 15.83 3.82
CA ARG A 131 0.35 15.86 3.49
C ARG A 131 0.88 14.48 3.13
N SER A 132 -0.01 13.51 2.99
CA SER A 132 0.32 12.11 2.76
C SER A 132 0.03 11.70 1.32
N VAL A 133 0.60 10.57 0.94
CA VAL A 133 0.58 10.02 -0.40
C VAL A 133 0.09 8.57 -0.35
N ILE A 134 -0.67 8.13 -1.33
CA ILE A 134 -0.93 6.71 -1.57
C ILE A 134 -0.41 6.31 -2.93
N VAL A 135 0.25 5.16 -3.01
CA VAL A 135 0.72 4.53 -4.25
C VAL A 135 0.08 3.15 -4.34
N GLY A 136 -0.65 2.92 -5.40
CA GLY A 136 -1.29 1.65 -5.73
C GLY A 136 -1.25 1.35 -7.20
N ASP A 137 -1.55 0.12 -7.58
CA ASP A 137 -1.61 -0.32 -8.98
C ASP A 137 -3.05 -0.47 -9.51
N ARG A 138 -4.04 -0.18 -8.63
CA ARG A 138 -5.47 -0.30 -8.95
C ARG A 138 -6.25 0.97 -8.61
N GLU A 139 -7.32 1.20 -9.37
CA GLU A 139 -8.22 2.33 -9.09
C GLU A 139 -8.84 2.24 -7.68
N THR A 140 -8.98 1.04 -7.11
CA THR A 140 -9.45 0.86 -5.72
C THR A 140 -8.50 1.47 -4.69
N ASP A 141 -7.19 1.57 -4.97
CA ASP A 141 -6.20 2.25 -4.13
C ASP A 141 -6.42 3.76 -4.18
N ILE A 142 -6.60 4.27 -5.39
CA ILE A 142 -6.85 5.69 -5.66
C ILE A 142 -8.14 6.13 -4.97
N GLN A 143 -9.21 5.35 -5.11
CA GLN A 143 -10.49 5.62 -4.45
C GLN A 143 -10.39 5.53 -2.92
N ALA A 144 -9.62 4.59 -2.38
CA ALA A 144 -9.36 4.52 -0.95
C ALA A 144 -8.64 5.78 -0.46
N GLY A 145 -7.68 6.29 -1.22
CA GLY A 145 -7.00 7.56 -0.97
C GLY A 145 -7.97 8.74 -0.95
N ILE A 146 -8.86 8.85 -1.94
CA ILE A 146 -9.91 9.88 -2.00
C ILE A 146 -10.80 9.78 -0.76
N ASN A 147 -11.33 8.60 -0.47
CA ASN A 147 -12.24 8.35 0.65
C ASN A 147 -11.56 8.58 2.01
N GLY A 148 -10.24 8.37 2.11
CA GLY A 148 -9.44 8.59 3.31
C GLY A 148 -8.90 10.03 3.46
N GLY A 149 -9.10 10.89 2.47
CA GLY A 149 -8.62 12.28 2.48
C GLY A 149 -7.12 12.42 2.24
N VAL A 150 -6.49 11.43 1.59
CA VAL A 150 -5.09 11.48 1.19
C VAL A 150 -4.90 12.48 0.06
N ALA A 151 -3.96 13.41 0.23
CA ALA A 151 -3.79 14.54 -0.68
C ALA A 151 -3.27 14.14 -2.06
N THR A 152 -2.33 13.20 -2.12
CA THR A 152 -1.68 12.80 -3.37
C THR A 152 -1.88 11.30 -3.61
N ARG A 153 -2.35 10.96 -4.80
CA ARG A 153 -2.68 9.58 -5.21
C ARG A 153 -1.94 9.28 -6.49
N ILE A 154 -1.10 8.26 -6.45
CA ILE A 154 -0.23 7.85 -7.56
C ILE A 154 -0.64 6.45 -7.98
N LEU A 155 -0.98 6.30 -9.27
CA LEU A 155 -1.23 5.01 -9.87
C LEU A 155 0.06 4.49 -10.50
N VAL A 156 0.47 3.28 -10.11
CA VAL A 156 1.48 2.52 -10.84
C VAL A 156 0.77 1.78 -11.96
N GLU A 157 1.23 1.96 -13.18
CA GLU A 157 0.63 1.33 -14.35
C GLU A 157 0.68 -0.20 -14.25
N GLY A 158 -0.48 -0.82 -14.31
CA GLY A 158 -0.67 -2.27 -14.24
C GLY A 158 -1.48 -2.79 -15.43
N GLU A 159 -1.76 -4.09 -15.45
CA GLU A 159 -2.48 -4.72 -16.55
C GLU A 159 -4.01 -4.62 -16.43
N GLU A 160 -4.56 -4.36 -15.23
CA GLU A 160 -5.99 -4.51 -14.96
C GLU A 160 -6.82 -3.24 -15.13
N ASP A 161 -6.25 -2.06 -14.86
CA ASP A 161 -6.98 -0.81 -14.91
C ASP A 161 -6.51 0.07 -16.07
N ASP A 162 -7.45 0.78 -16.71
CA ASP A 162 -7.14 1.77 -17.75
C ASP A 162 -6.62 3.06 -17.10
N PRO A 163 -5.34 3.40 -17.26
CA PRO A 163 -4.76 4.61 -16.69
C PRO A 163 -5.48 5.90 -17.12
N ALA A 164 -6.07 5.91 -18.31
CA ALA A 164 -6.76 7.09 -18.85
C ALA A 164 -8.09 7.39 -18.14
N SER A 165 -8.66 6.40 -17.43
CA SER A 165 -9.89 6.55 -16.65
C SER A 165 -9.65 6.77 -15.15
N SER A 166 -8.39 6.71 -14.71
CA SER A 166 -8.04 6.84 -13.29
C SER A 166 -8.25 8.25 -12.74
N GLN A 167 -8.61 8.33 -11.46
CA GLN A 167 -8.66 9.57 -10.69
C GLN A 167 -7.35 9.84 -9.91
N ALA A 168 -6.25 9.19 -10.29
CA ALA A 168 -4.94 9.48 -9.76
C ALA A 168 -4.44 10.88 -10.17
N ASP A 169 -3.62 11.47 -9.31
CA ASP A 169 -2.99 12.77 -9.63
C ASP A 169 -1.85 12.61 -10.65
N VAL A 170 -1.24 11.43 -10.70
CA VAL A 170 -0.24 11.03 -11.68
C VAL A 170 -0.23 9.51 -11.87
N VAL A 171 0.12 9.09 -13.09
CA VAL A 171 0.38 7.67 -13.45
C VAL A 171 1.86 7.51 -13.75
N VAL A 172 2.47 6.48 -13.21
CA VAL A 172 3.91 6.18 -13.33
C VAL A 172 4.13 4.70 -13.57
N GLY A 173 5.30 4.32 -14.06
CA GLY A 173 5.63 2.91 -14.36
C GLY A 173 6.09 2.10 -13.13
N SER A 174 6.47 2.75 -12.02
CA SER A 174 7.02 2.06 -10.84
C SER A 174 6.95 2.90 -9.56
N LEU A 175 7.15 2.25 -8.40
CA LEU A 175 7.33 2.96 -7.13
C LEU A 175 8.56 3.90 -7.18
N ALA A 176 9.62 3.50 -7.85
CA ALA A 176 10.81 4.34 -7.99
C ALA A 176 10.49 5.65 -8.73
N GLU A 177 9.71 5.58 -9.80
CA GLU A 177 9.24 6.77 -10.53
C GLU A 177 8.28 7.61 -9.68
N ALA A 178 7.40 6.97 -8.88
CA ALA A 178 6.51 7.68 -7.96
C ALA A 178 7.29 8.54 -6.97
N VAL A 179 8.31 7.96 -6.34
CA VAL A 179 9.14 8.66 -5.34
C VAL A 179 10.03 9.74 -6.00
N ALA A 180 10.55 9.49 -7.19
CA ALA A 180 11.28 10.50 -7.95
C ALA A 180 10.38 11.70 -8.26
N TRP A 181 9.16 11.47 -8.72
CA TRP A 181 8.18 12.52 -8.99
C TRP A 181 7.83 13.32 -7.72
N LEU A 182 7.69 12.67 -6.56
CA LEU A 182 7.47 13.36 -5.28
C LEU A 182 8.68 14.24 -4.91
N SER A 183 9.90 13.73 -5.06
CA SER A 183 11.12 14.47 -4.74
C SER A 183 11.28 15.74 -5.60
N GLU A 184 10.94 15.67 -6.88
CA GLU A 184 10.96 16.84 -7.78
C GLU A 184 9.99 17.92 -7.32
N ARG A 185 8.79 17.54 -6.86
CA ARG A 185 7.77 18.49 -6.39
C ARG A 185 8.10 19.15 -5.06
N GLU A 186 8.83 18.44 -4.17
CA GLU A 186 9.26 19.03 -2.89
C GLU A 186 10.43 20.01 -3.05
N ASN A 187 11.19 19.89 -4.14
CA ASN A 187 12.32 20.75 -4.44
C ASN A 187 11.95 21.94 -5.36
N ALA A 188 10.72 22.01 -5.86
CA ALA A 188 10.23 23.07 -6.73
C ALA A 188 9.58 24.20 -5.95
#